data_f3e00574d32766a58261361ba29bef76
#
_entry.id   f3e00574d32766a58261361ba29bef76
#
_cell.length_a   1.000
_cell.length_b   1.000
_cell.length_c   1.000
_cell.angle_alpha   90.00
_cell.angle_beta   90.00
_cell.angle_gamma   90.00
#
_symmetry.space_group_name_H-M   'P 1'
#
loop_
_entity.id
_entity.type
_entity.pdbx_description
1 polymer ?
#
loop_
_entity_poly.entity_id
_entity_poly.type
_entity_poly.pdbx_seq_one_letter_code
_entity_poly.pdbx_strand_id
1 'polypeptide(L)'
;MKKLILVIDDEPGVLEALSDVLADNGYRVECAGGGGEGLEKIEALNPDAVLLDIRMPDIDGLKVLELVKRRGERTPIILITAYGSTQTTIEAMKLGAFDYLMKPLKINDLLEVLKKAVEVKELIERARAGESAPLADADTMIGLSPLMQNVYKIIGRVTNTNATVLIRGESGTGKELVARAIHFNSVRRDSPFIKINCASIPESLLESELFGHEKGAFTGAVAAKPGKFELAHKGTIFLDEIGEMSLSTQTKLLRVLQEREFERVGGTETIKVDVRIIAATNKDLEKSIESGHFREDLYYRLNVVEIVLPPLRERKEDIPALVNHIIKGCSAEYKKAIKGFSKEAMEILLSYDWPGNIRELKNVCERAVLMSTGPVLGVEVLPLTLKKKSRRFSWLNGIPGGSLKEIVSEVEREIILRALEEHNWNRTAAAQALKMNRSSFYAKLKELGILD
;
A
#
# COMPACT_ATOMS: atom_id res chain seq x y z
N MET A 1 11.71 25.26 -12.06
CA MET A 1 12.50 24.78 -13.22
C MET A 1 11.57 24.11 -14.21
N LYS A 2 11.83 24.17 -15.52
CA LYS A 2 11.07 23.39 -16.51
C LYS A 2 11.35 21.90 -16.31
N LYS A 3 10.33 21.05 -16.41
CA LYS A 3 10.45 19.60 -16.27
C LYS A 3 11.15 18.98 -17.47
N LEU A 4 12.05 18.04 -17.23
CA LEU A 4 12.87 17.37 -18.25
C LEU A 4 12.19 16.10 -18.73
N ILE A 5 11.87 16.06 -20.03
CA ILE A 5 11.33 14.88 -20.71
C ILE A 5 12.39 14.34 -21.65
N LEU A 6 12.69 13.06 -21.58
CA LEU A 6 13.57 12.38 -22.52
C LEU A 6 12.69 11.63 -23.53
N VAL A 7 12.90 11.89 -24.81
CA VAL A 7 12.24 11.19 -25.94
C VAL A 7 13.23 10.25 -26.59
N ILE A 8 12.88 8.98 -26.71
CA ILE A 8 13.72 7.92 -27.30
C ILE A 8 12.94 7.28 -28.43
N ASP A 9 13.36 7.53 -29.68
CA ASP A 9 12.73 7.02 -30.90
C ASP A 9 13.80 7.00 -31.98
N ASP A 10 13.83 6.02 -32.86
CA ASP A 10 14.81 5.91 -33.95
C ASP A 10 14.43 6.76 -35.19
N GLU A 11 13.23 7.31 -35.23
CA GLU A 11 12.76 8.16 -36.29
C GLU A 11 13.05 9.66 -36.02
N PRO A 12 14.00 10.33 -36.72
CA PRO A 12 14.33 11.75 -36.45
C PRO A 12 13.14 12.70 -36.56
N GLY A 13 12.21 12.43 -37.49
CA GLY A 13 11.00 13.25 -37.66
C GLY A 13 10.04 13.16 -36.48
N VAL A 14 9.97 12.02 -35.79
CA VAL A 14 9.18 11.84 -34.57
C VAL A 14 9.83 12.60 -33.39
N LEU A 15 11.15 12.50 -33.27
CA LEU A 15 11.90 13.24 -32.25
C LEU A 15 11.71 14.75 -32.38
N GLU A 16 11.82 15.30 -33.59
CA GLU A 16 11.64 16.73 -33.86
C GLU A 16 10.20 17.18 -33.54
N ALA A 17 9.21 16.47 -34.06
CA ALA A 17 7.79 16.79 -33.82
C ALA A 17 7.41 16.73 -32.32
N LEU A 18 7.87 15.71 -31.60
CA LEU A 18 7.61 15.59 -30.15
C LEU A 18 8.37 16.65 -29.36
N SER A 19 9.60 16.98 -29.74
CA SER A 19 10.40 18.02 -29.10
C SER A 19 9.70 19.36 -29.19
N ASP A 20 9.21 19.76 -30.37
CA ASP A 20 8.51 21.01 -30.58
C ASP A 20 7.22 21.09 -29.77
N VAL A 21 6.37 20.08 -29.88
CA VAL A 21 5.10 20.01 -29.14
C VAL A 21 5.32 20.10 -27.63
N LEU A 22 6.31 19.40 -27.09
CA LEU A 22 6.58 19.40 -25.65
C LEU A 22 7.23 20.72 -25.18
N ALA A 23 8.12 21.31 -26.00
CA ALA A 23 8.73 22.60 -25.69
C ALA A 23 7.69 23.74 -25.65
N ASP A 24 6.74 23.75 -26.58
CA ASP A 24 5.61 24.69 -26.63
C ASP A 24 4.69 24.54 -25.39
N ASN A 25 4.60 23.33 -24.82
CA ASN A 25 3.84 23.06 -23.62
C ASN A 25 4.65 23.20 -22.32
N GLY A 26 5.84 23.84 -22.40
CA GLY A 26 6.60 24.28 -21.23
C GLY A 26 7.57 23.23 -20.64
N TYR A 27 7.77 22.11 -21.30
CA TYR A 27 8.77 21.11 -20.91
C TYR A 27 10.17 21.47 -21.45
N ARG A 28 11.20 20.94 -20.82
CA ARG A 28 12.53 20.83 -21.38
C ARG A 28 12.65 19.46 -22.01
N VAL A 29 13.12 19.37 -23.25
CA VAL A 29 13.20 18.11 -23.97
C VAL A 29 14.64 17.76 -24.29
N GLU A 30 14.99 16.51 -24.11
CA GLU A 30 16.20 15.87 -24.60
C GLU A 30 15.80 14.68 -25.45
N CYS A 31 16.54 14.40 -26.51
CA CYS A 31 16.22 13.34 -27.46
C CYS A 31 17.34 12.31 -27.52
N ALA A 32 17.00 11.06 -27.78
CA ALA A 32 17.93 9.96 -28.06
C ALA A 32 17.46 9.19 -29.29
N GLY A 33 18.37 8.90 -30.21
CA GLY A 33 18.05 8.21 -31.48
C GLY A 33 18.04 6.68 -31.40
N GLY A 34 18.07 6.09 -30.20
CA GLY A 34 18.02 4.66 -29.98
C GLY A 34 18.07 4.27 -28.51
N GLY A 35 17.85 2.99 -28.24
CA GLY A 35 17.76 2.45 -26.90
C GLY A 35 19.06 2.52 -26.10
N GLY A 36 20.20 2.36 -26.75
CA GLY A 36 21.53 2.45 -26.14
C GLY A 36 21.82 3.85 -25.61
N GLU A 37 21.70 4.88 -26.47
CA GLU A 37 21.83 6.27 -26.11
C GLU A 37 20.78 6.69 -25.05
N GLY A 38 19.57 6.15 -25.17
CA GLY A 38 18.48 6.38 -24.24
C GLY A 38 18.85 5.92 -22.83
N LEU A 39 19.43 4.74 -22.66
CA LEU A 39 19.88 4.20 -21.37
C LEU A 39 20.95 5.09 -20.72
N GLU A 40 21.94 5.55 -21.49
CA GLU A 40 22.98 6.45 -20.99
C GLU A 40 22.39 7.80 -20.53
N LYS A 41 21.47 8.37 -21.30
CA LYS A 41 20.82 9.65 -20.97
C LYS A 41 19.86 9.53 -19.79
N ILE A 42 19.17 8.40 -19.61
CA ILE A 42 18.33 8.16 -18.41
C ILE A 42 19.20 8.24 -17.14
N GLU A 43 20.35 7.57 -17.16
CA GLU A 43 21.27 7.52 -16.01
C GLU A 43 21.92 8.90 -15.75
N ALA A 44 22.41 9.55 -16.80
CA ALA A 44 23.13 10.83 -16.69
C ALA A 44 22.22 12.00 -16.32
N LEU A 45 21.01 12.07 -16.86
CA LEU A 45 20.13 13.24 -16.77
C LEU A 45 19.01 13.08 -15.73
N ASN A 46 18.70 11.85 -15.31
CA ASN A 46 17.59 11.53 -14.39
C ASN A 46 16.28 12.27 -14.77
N PRO A 47 15.73 12.09 -15.99
CA PRO A 47 14.62 12.87 -16.51
C PRO A 47 13.34 12.70 -15.66
N ASP A 48 12.44 13.71 -15.69
CA ASP A 48 11.17 13.67 -14.97
C ASP A 48 10.21 12.62 -15.56
N ALA A 49 10.27 12.37 -16.88
CA ALA A 49 9.62 11.24 -17.54
C ALA A 49 10.35 10.87 -18.83
N VAL A 50 10.14 9.65 -19.31
CA VAL A 50 10.69 9.13 -20.57
C VAL A 50 9.55 8.73 -21.48
N LEU A 51 9.57 9.20 -22.73
CA LEU A 51 8.79 8.66 -23.85
C LEU A 51 9.70 7.73 -24.63
N LEU A 52 9.29 6.48 -24.79
CA LEU A 52 10.14 5.43 -25.33
C LEU A 52 9.41 4.66 -26.43
N ASP A 53 9.92 4.69 -27.62
CA ASP A 53 9.40 3.82 -28.70
C ASP A 53 9.75 2.36 -28.39
N ILE A 54 8.84 1.45 -28.78
CA ILE A 54 9.05 0.02 -28.57
C ILE A 54 10.00 -0.54 -29.62
N ARG A 55 9.83 -0.16 -30.89
CA ARG A 55 10.59 -0.75 -32.00
C ARG A 55 11.75 0.14 -32.41
N MET A 56 12.94 -0.21 -31.94
CA MET A 56 14.17 0.45 -32.34
C MET A 56 15.18 -0.58 -32.85
N PRO A 57 16.05 -0.23 -33.82
CA PRO A 57 16.94 -1.19 -34.48
C PRO A 57 18.08 -1.70 -33.60
N ASP A 58 18.48 -0.94 -32.57
CA ASP A 58 19.59 -1.28 -31.66
C ASP A 58 19.12 -2.09 -30.44
N ILE A 59 18.28 -1.52 -29.58
CA ILE A 59 17.73 -2.15 -28.39
C ILE A 59 16.23 -1.92 -28.37
N ASP A 60 15.43 -2.99 -28.33
CA ASP A 60 13.99 -2.93 -28.20
C ASP A 60 13.56 -2.20 -26.94
N GLY A 61 12.53 -1.35 -27.03
CA GLY A 61 12.06 -0.52 -25.92
C GLY A 61 11.60 -1.31 -24.69
N LEU A 62 11.05 -2.53 -24.87
CA LEU A 62 10.73 -3.39 -23.74
C LEU A 62 12.00 -3.83 -23.00
N LYS A 63 13.09 -4.07 -23.75
CA LYS A 63 14.39 -4.41 -23.16
C LYS A 63 15.00 -3.23 -22.44
N VAL A 64 14.91 -2.02 -22.98
CA VAL A 64 15.30 -0.77 -22.31
C VAL A 64 14.54 -0.63 -20.99
N LEU A 65 13.21 -0.80 -21.01
CA LEU A 65 12.36 -0.74 -19.82
C LEU A 65 12.80 -1.76 -18.76
N GLU A 66 13.04 -3.02 -19.18
CA GLU A 66 13.50 -4.08 -18.27
C GLU A 66 14.83 -3.70 -17.60
N LEU A 67 15.81 -3.21 -18.37
CA LEU A 67 17.12 -2.83 -17.86
C LEU A 67 17.03 -1.65 -16.86
N VAL A 68 16.25 -0.63 -17.17
CA VAL A 68 16.02 0.53 -16.29
C VAL A 68 15.39 0.07 -14.97
N LYS A 69 14.37 -0.80 -15.03
CA LYS A 69 13.71 -1.31 -13.82
C LYS A 69 14.61 -2.23 -12.98
N ARG A 70 15.45 -3.06 -13.61
CA ARG A 70 16.44 -3.89 -12.90
C ARG A 70 17.52 -3.06 -12.19
N ARG A 71 17.89 -1.89 -12.72
CA ARG A 71 18.83 -0.96 -12.07
C ARG A 71 18.19 -0.20 -10.90
N GLY A 72 16.90 -0.40 -10.66
CA GLY A 72 16.18 0.29 -9.57
C GLY A 72 15.83 1.75 -9.87
N GLU A 73 15.96 2.18 -11.12
CA GLU A 73 15.60 3.52 -11.54
C GLU A 73 14.08 3.70 -11.54
N ARG A 74 13.63 4.82 -11.02
CA ARG A 74 12.21 5.10 -10.76
C ARG A 74 11.60 6.10 -11.72
N THR A 75 12.34 6.49 -12.75
CA THR A 75 11.84 7.38 -13.78
C THR A 75 10.61 6.74 -14.46
N PRO A 76 9.48 7.44 -14.52
CA PRO A 76 8.30 6.97 -15.23
C PRO A 76 8.60 6.84 -16.72
N ILE A 77 8.37 5.64 -17.26
CA ILE A 77 8.57 5.35 -18.69
C ILE A 77 7.21 5.13 -19.32
N ILE A 78 6.89 5.93 -20.33
CA ILE A 78 5.69 5.85 -21.15
C ILE A 78 6.12 5.26 -22.48
N LEU A 79 5.58 4.10 -22.82
CA LEU A 79 5.88 3.43 -24.09
C LEU A 79 5.03 3.99 -25.23
N ILE A 80 5.64 4.15 -26.39
CA ILE A 80 4.97 4.54 -27.62
C ILE A 80 5.01 3.36 -28.60
N THR A 81 3.91 3.03 -29.24
CA THR A 81 3.84 1.87 -30.17
C THR A 81 2.96 2.12 -31.35
N ALA A 82 3.40 1.68 -32.53
CA ALA A 82 2.57 1.67 -33.74
C ALA A 82 1.63 0.44 -33.80
N TYR A 83 1.93 -0.64 -33.06
CA TYR A 83 1.18 -1.89 -33.04
C TYR A 83 0.86 -2.31 -31.61
N GLY A 84 -0.33 -1.96 -31.13
CA GLY A 84 -0.85 -2.42 -29.86
C GLY A 84 -1.39 -3.85 -29.93
N SER A 85 -0.53 -4.88 -29.94
CA SER A 85 -1.06 -6.20 -29.59
C SER A 85 -1.37 -6.22 -28.09
N THR A 86 -2.50 -6.81 -27.72
CA THR A 86 -2.89 -6.98 -26.30
C THR A 86 -1.76 -7.59 -25.48
N GLN A 87 -0.96 -8.44 -26.11
CA GLN A 87 0.13 -9.15 -25.47
C GLN A 87 1.33 -8.24 -25.17
N THR A 88 1.73 -7.38 -26.10
CA THR A 88 2.81 -6.39 -25.93
C THR A 88 2.46 -5.37 -24.84
N THR A 89 1.21 -4.92 -24.82
CA THR A 89 0.71 -4.01 -23.77
C THR A 89 0.75 -4.65 -22.38
N ILE A 90 0.28 -5.91 -22.28
CA ILE A 90 0.31 -6.66 -21.01
C ILE A 90 1.76 -6.85 -20.53
N GLU A 91 2.68 -7.17 -21.46
CA GLU A 91 4.10 -7.36 -21.15
C GLU A 91 4.75 -6.06 -20.69
N ALA A 92 4.51 -4.96 -21.39
CA ALA A 92 4.97 -3.63 -21.01
C ALA A 92 4.52 -3.24 -19.60
N MET A 93 3.25 -3.46 -19.29
CA MET A 93 2.70 -3.15 -17.96
C MET A 93 3.25 -4.09 -16.87
N LYS A 94 3.49 -5.37 -17.17
CA LYS A 94 4.16 -6.31 -16.25
C LYS A 94 5.60 -5.90 -15.94
N LEU A 95 6.33 -5.39 -16.94
CA LEU A 95 7.70 -4.87 -16.79
C LEU A 95 7.75 -3.53 -16.03
N GLY A 96 6.60 -2.93 -15.73
CA GLY A 96 6.51 -1.70 -14.93
C GLY A 96 6.58 -0.41 -15.74
N ALA A 97 6.11 -0.42 -17.01
CA ALA A 97 5.82 0.82 -17.73
C ALA A 97 4.83 1.68 -16.93
N PHE A 98 4.99 3.00 -16.99
CA PHE A 98 4.05 3.93 -16.37
C PHE A 98 2.70 3.93 -17.10
N ASP A 99 2.78 4.03 -18.43
CA ASP A 99 1.65 3.94 -19.33
C ASP A 99 2.14 3.58 -20.74
N TYR A 100 1.22 3.40 -21.69
CA TYR A 100 1.53 3.25 -23.11
C TYR A 100 0.61 4.11 -23.96
N LEU A 101 1.11 4.57 -25.11
CA LEU A 101 0.39 5.37 -26.08
C LEU A 101 0.51 4.75 -27.47
N MET A 102 -0.58 4.75 -28.22
CA MET A 102 -0.59 4.23 -29.60
C MET A 102 -0.32 5.35 -30.61
N LYS A 103 0.54 5.10 -31.58
CA LYS A 103 0.70 5.96 -32.78
C LYS A 103 -0.55 5.77 -33.70
N PRO A 104 -1.17 6.85 -34.27
CA PRO A 104 -0.74 8.24 -34.17
C PRO A 104 -1.07 8.87 -32.81
N LEU A 105 -0.11 9.59 -32.25
CA LEU A 105 -0.23 10.22 -30.93
C LEU A 105 -1.23 11.38 -30.99
N LYS A 106 -2.23 11.32 -30.11
CA LYS A 106 -3.07 12.49 -29.84
C LYS A 106 -2.40 13.37 -28.80
N ILE A 107 -2.12 14.62 -29.15
CA ILE A 107 -1.37 15.55 -28.31
C ILE A 107 -1.99 15.70 -26.92
N ASN A 108 -3.32 15.78 -26.82
CA ASN A 108 -4.00 15.91 -25.54
C ASN A 108 -3.79 14.70 -24.63
N ASP A 109 -3.87 13.48 -25.19
CA ASP A 109 -3.67 12.24 -24.43
C ASP A 109 -2.21 12.15 -23.93
N LEU A 110 -1.24 12.50 -24.81
CA LEU A 110 0.18 12.55 -24.47
C LEU A 110 0.46 13.51 -23.31
N LEU A 111 -0.05 14.75 -23.39
CA LEU A 111 0.16 15.75 -22.36
C LEU A 111 -0.48 15.37 -21.02
N GLU A 112 -1.66 14.74 -21.04
CA GLU A 112 -2.33 14.26 -19.84
C GLU A 112 -1.53 13.15 -19.15
N VAL A 113 -1.03 12.17 -19.91
CA VAL A 113 -0.21 11.07 -19.39
C VAL A 113 1.13 11.57 -18.87
N LEU A 114 1.80 12.50 -19.60
CA LEU A 114 3.05 13.11 -19.17
C LEU A 114 2.89 13.91 -17.87
N LYS A 115 1.83 14.71 -17.76
CA LYS A 115 1.55 15.44 -16.53
C LYS A 115 1.44 14.50 -15.32
N LYS A 116 0.70 13.41 -15.45
CA LYS A 116 0.57 12.39 -14.40
C LYS A 116 1.92 11.73 -14.08
N ALA A 117 2.73 11.43 -15.10
CA ALA A 117 4.06 10.83 -14.93
C ALA A 117 4.99 11.75 -14.14
N VAL A 118 5.05 13.03 -14.50
CA VAL A 118 5.85 14.04 -13.82
C VAL A 118 5.41 14.23 -12.36
N GLU A 119 4.11 14.31 -12.09
CA GLU A 119 3.56 14.41 -10.74
C GLU A 119 3.97 13.21 -9.87
N VAL A 120 3.94 11.99 -10.42
CA VAL A 120 4.39 10.79 -9.72
C VAL A 120 5.90 10.82 -9.44
N LYS A 121 6.72 11.27 -10.39
CA LYS A 121 8.17 11.45 -10.18
C LYS A 121 8.46 12.45 -9.06
N GLU A 122 7.76 13.59 -9.05
CA GLU A 122 7.90 14.59 -7.98
C GLU A 122 7.55 14.03 -6.61
N LEU A 123 6.47 13.25 -6.50
CA LEU A 123 6.09 12.59 -5.26
C LEU A 123 7.17 11.62 -4.78
N ILE A 124 7.78 10.87 -5.71
CA ILE A 124 8.88 9.95 -5.40
C ILE A 124 10.14 10.71 -4.93
N GLU A 125 10.47 11.83 -5.58
CA GLU A 125 11.64 12.64 -5.24
C GLU A 125 11.47 13.40 -3.92
N ARG A 126 10.30 13.98 -3.68
CA ARG A 126 9.94 14.62 -2.39
C ARG A 126 10.03 13.62 -1.23
N ALA A 127 9.59 12.38 -1.44
CA ALA A 127 9.75 11.31 -0.45
C ALA A 127 11.24 10.96 -0.19
N ARG A 128 12.13 11.15 -1.17
CA ARG A 128 13.59 10.94 -1.03
C ARG A 128 14.30 12.10 -0.33
N ALA A 129 13.92 13.34 -0.64
CA ALA A 129 14.60 14.53 -0.12
C ALA A 129 14.29 14.78 1.37
N GLY A 130 13.35 14.06 1.98
CA GLY A 130 12.93 14.32 3.36
C GLY A 130 12.32 15.71 3.55
N GLU A 131 11.99 16.43 2.45
CA GLU A 131 11.34 17.73 2.48
C GLU A 131 9.85 17.53 2.73
N SER A 132 9.44 17.94 3.93
CA SER A 132 8.03 17.99 4.31
C SER A 132 7.35 19.09 3.53
N ALA A 133 6.35 18.74 2.74
CA ALA A 133 5.35 19.73 2.34
C ALA A 133 4.65 20.25 3.63
N PRO A 134 4.44 21.55 3.78
CA PRO A 134 3.76 22.07 4.96
C PRO A 134 2.28 21.66 4.91
N LEU A 135 1.82 21.05 6.02
CA LEU A 135 0.42 20.80 6.35
C LEU A 135 -0.32 19.70 5.54
N ALA A 136 -0.16 18.52 6.03
CA ALA A 136 -1.07 17.36 6.20
C ALA A 136 -0.25 16.08 6.33
N ASP A 137 0.77 16.06 7.17
CA ASP A 137 1.70 14.93 7.35
C ASP A 137 1.05 13.64 7.87
N ALA A 138 -0.19 13.70 8.32
CA ALA A 138 -0.95 12.51 8.75
C ALA A 138 -1.55 11.70 7.59
N ASP A 139 -1.59 12.24 6.38
CA ASP A 139 -2.34 11.70 5.25
C ASP A 139 -1.47 11.21 4.08
N THR A 140 -0.15 11.26 4.21
CA THR A 140 0.75 10.85 3.14
C THR A 140 0.84 9.34 3.03
N MET A 141 0.42 8.79 1.90
CA MET A 141 0.60 7.37 1.58
C MET A 141 2.08 7.10 1.26
N ILE A 142 2.69 6.19 2.03
CA ILE A 142 4.08 5.78 1.84
C ILE A 142 4.12 4.33 1.39
N GLY A 143 4.83 4.09 0.29
CA GLY A 143 5.07 2.77 -0.27
C GLY A 143 5.75 2.89 -1.62
N LEU A 144 6.85 2.19 -1.78
CA LEU A 144 7.67 2.20 -3.00
C LEU A 144 7.61 0.85 -3.72
N SER A 145 6.99 -0.14 -3.07
CA SER A 145 6.84 -1.50 -3.59
C SER A 145 6.02 -1.52 -4.88
N PRO A 146 6.29 -2.45 -5.80
CA PRO A 146 5.51 -2.63 -7.04
C PRO A 146 4.01 -2.82 -6.76
N LEU A 147 3.67 -3.49 -5.66
CA LEU A 147 2.29 -3.69 -5.24
C LEU A 147 1.60 -2.36 -4.90
N MET A 148 2.28 -1.47 -4.15
CA MET A 148 1.74 -0.14 -3.85
C MET A 148 1.69 0.77 -5.07
N GLN A 149 2.64 0.67 -6.00
CA GLN A 149 2.59 1.40 -7.26
C GLN A 149 1.34 1.04 -8.08
N ASN A 150 0.92 -0.23 -8.08
CA ASN A 150 -0.33 -0.65 -8.72
C ASN A 150 -1.55 0.00 -8.05
N VAL A 151 -1.55 0.08 -6.71
CA VAL A 151 -2.60 0.80 -5.96
C VAL A 151 -2.66 2.26 -6.39
N TYR A 152 -1.50 2.96 -6.47
CA TYR A 152 -1.44 4.36 -6.89
C TYR A 152 -1.94 4.59 -8.32
N LYS A 153 -1.65 3.66 -9.24
CA LYS A 153 -2.18 3.72 -10.62
C LYS A 153 -3.70 3.64 -10.65
N ILE A 154 -4.29 2.74 -9.87
CA ILE A 154 -5.75 2.61 -9.79
C ILE A 154 -6.34 3.89 -9.17
N ILE A 155 -5.76 4.41 -8.07
CA ILE A 155 -6.17 5.68 -7.47
C ILE A 155 -6.18 6.78 -8.54
N GLY A 156 -5.09 6.96 -9.29
CA GLY A 156 -4.99 7.97 -10.34
C GLY A 156 -6.08 7.86 -11.41
N ARG A 157 -6.42 6.63 -11.82
CA ARG A 157 -7.47 6.37 -12.83
C ARG A 157 -8.88 6.70 -12.32
N VAL A 158 -9.17 6.38 -11.06
CA VAL A 158 -10.52 6.57 -10.50
C VAL A 158 -10.78 7.97 -9.98
N THR A 159 -9.74 8.75 -9.75
CA THR A 159 -9.82 10.09 -9.14
C THR A 159 -10.77 11.01 -9.90
N ASN A 160 -10.70 11.05 -11.21
CA ASN A 160 -11.52 11.91 -12.07
C ASN A 160 -12.87 11.31 -12.47
N THR A 161 -13.30 10.22 -11.83
CA THR A 161 -14.56 9.56 -12.09
C THR A 161 -15.49 9.63 -10.88
N ASN A 162 -16.79 9.43 -11.08
CA ASN A 162 -17.77 9.25 -9.99
C ASN A 162 -18.02 7.75 -9.67
N ALA A 163 -17.17 6.85 -10.19
CA ALA A 163 -17.31 5.43 -9.94
C ALA A 163 -17.20 5.11 -8.44
N THR A 164 -18.01 4.17 -8.00
CA THR A 164 -17.91 3.59 -6.66
C THR A 164 -16.61 2.79 -6.56
N VAL A 165 -15.90 2.93 -5.45
CA VAL A 165 -14.64 2.24 -5.21
C VAL A 165 -14.79 1.36 -3.97
N LEU A 166 -14.43 0.08 -4.11
CA LEU A 166 -14.34 -0.87 -3.00
C LEU A 166 -12.88 -1.10 -2.66
N ILE A 167 -12.48 -0.75 -1.43
CA ILE A 167 -11.12 -0.92 -0.93
C ILE A 167 -11.07 -2.15 -0.03
N ARG A 168 -10.33 -3.18 -0.43
CA ARG A 168 -10.13 -4.40 0.36
C ARG A 168 -8.73 -4.43 0.96
N GLY A 169 -8.62 -5.00 2.15
CA GLY A 169 -7.33 -5.20 2.80
C GLY A 169 -7.47 -5.42 4.30
N GLU A 170 -6.48 -6.05 4.88
CA GLU A 170 -6.44 -6.34 6.31
C GLU A 170 -6.57 -5.08 7.17
N SER A 171 -6.92 -5.26 8.44
CA SER A 171 -6.93 -4.14 9.38
C SER A 171 -5.55 -3.50 9.50
N GLY A 172 -5.50 -2.16 9.49
CA GLY A 172 -4.24 -1.41 9.64
C GLY A 172 -3.40 -1.27 8.38
N THR A 173 -3.86 -1.68 7.19
CA THR A 173 -3.15 -1.54 5.90
C THR A 173 -3.16 -0.13 5.33
N GLY A 174 -4.09 0.75 5.78
CA GLY A 174 -4.19 2.13 5.31
C GLY A 174 -5.38 2.41 4.39
N LYS A 175 -6.47 1.65 4.46
CA LYS A 175 -7.69 1.82 3.64
C LYS A 175 -8.24 3.25 3.67
N GLU A 176 -8.26 3.89 4.85
CA GLU A 176 -8.69 5.29 4.98
C GLU A 176 -7.79 6.26 4.19
N LEU A 177 -6.46 6.06 4.21
CA LEU A 177 -5.53 6.90 3.44
C LEU A 177 -5.78 6.81 1.94
N VAL A 178 -6.13 5.62 1.43
CA VAL A 178 -6.52 5.44 0.02
C VAL A 178 -7.80 6.23 -0.29
N ALA A 179 -8.82 6.13 0.56
CA ALA A 179 -10.07 6.88 0.37
C ALA A 179 -9.84 8.40 0.36
N ARG A 180 -9.01 8.90 1.28
CA ARG A 180 -8.60 10.31 1.33
C ARG A 180 -7.82 10.70 0.07
N ALA A 181 -6.86 9.89 -0.37
CA ALA A 181 -6.11 10.14 -1.59
C ALA A 181 -7.03 10.24 -2.82
N ILE A 182 -8.04 9.37 -2.94
CA ILE A 182 -9.03 9.43 -4.02
C ILE A 182 -9.83 10.74 -3.94
N HIS A 183 -10.31 11.14 -2.77
CA HIS A 183 -11.13 12.34 -2.60
C HIS A 183 -10.33 13.63 -2.88
N PHE A 184 -9.21 13.83 -2.18
CA PHE A 184 -8.43 15.07 -2.25
C PHE A 184 -7.73 15.31 -3.59
N ASN A 185 -7.58 14.27 -4.42
CA ASN A 185 -7.10 14.42 -5.79
C ASN A 185 -8.23 14.43 -6.84
N SER A 186 -9.51 14.45 -6.44
CA SER A 186 -10.67 14.42 -7.33
C SER A 186 -11.21 15.82 -7.62
N VAL A 187 -12.16 15.90 -8.55
CA VAL A 187 -12.95 17.12 -8.82
C VAL A 187 -13.79 17.57 -7.61
N ARG A 188 -13.98 16.71 -6.60
CA ARG A 188 -14.72 16.98 -5.36
C ARG A 188 -13.80 17.32 -4.17
N ARG A 189 -12.52 17.60 -4.39
CA ARG A 189 -11.52 17.82 -3.34
C ARG A 189 -11.88 18.93 -2.33
N ASP A 190 -12.59 19.98 -2.80
CA ASP A 190 -13.02 21.12 -2.00
C ASP A 190 -14.42 20.93 -1.39
N SER A 191 -15.04 19.76 -1.61
CA SER A 191 -16.34 19.37 -1.12
C SER A 191 -16.23 18.50 0.15
N PRO A 192 -17.33 18.26 0.90
CA PRO A 192 -17.27 17.48 2.12
C PRO A 192 -16.73 16.05 1.91
N PHE A 193 -15.81 15.64 2.79
CA PHE A 193 -15.40 14.26 2.95
C PHE A 193 -15.92 13.72 4.28
N ILE A 194 -16.99 12.93 4.21
CA ILE A 194 -17.63 12.39 5.40
C ILE A 194 -17.23 10.93 5.58
N LYS A 195 -16.63 10.62 6.72
CA LYS A 195 -16.26 9.25 7.07
C LYS A 195 -17.18 8.67 8.13
N ILE A 196 -17.48 7.38 8.00
CA ILE A 196 -18.17 6.60 9.00
C ILE A 196 -17.58 5.20 9.06
N ASN A 197 -17.32 4.73 10.28
CA ASN A 197 -16.90 3.35 10.52
C ASN A 197 -18.11 2.56 11.01
N CYS A 198 -18.55 1.61 10.19
CA CYS A 198 -19.77 0.84 10.44
C CYS A 198 -19.63 -0.13 11.62
N ALA A 199 -18.41 -0.57 11.93
CA ALA A 199 -18.13 -1.45 13.07
C ALA A 199 -18.10 -0.71 14.41
N SER A 200 -17.89 0.61 14.41
CA SER A 200 -17.77 1.40 15.65
C SER A 200 -19.09 1.88 16.22
N ILE A 201 -20.18 1.74 15.47
CA ILE A 201 -21.52 2.23 15.83
C ILE A 201 -22.43 1.03 16.05
N PRO A 202 -23.18 0.98 17.16
CA PRO A 202 -24.18 -0.07 17.35
C PRO A 202 -25.15 -0.15 16.17
N GLU A 203 -25.53 -1.36 15.76
CA GLU A 203 -26.38 -1.61 14.60
C GLU A 203 -27.68 -0.78 14.63
N SER A 204 -28.33 -0.69 15.78
CA SER A 204 -29.55 0.08 15.99
C SER A 204 -29.40 1.58 15.76
N LEU A 205 -28.19 2.11 15.83
CA LEU A 205 -27.89 3.53 15.63
C LEU A 205 -27.26 3.82 14.26
N LEU A 206 -26.64 2.81 13.62
CA LEU A 206 -25.94 2.99 12.36
C LEU A 206 -26.88 3.51 11.25
N GLU A 207 -28.08 2.98 11.18
CA GLU A 207 -29.07 3.40 10.19
C GLU A 207 -29.46 4.88 10.40
N SER A 208 -29.70 5.29 11.65
CA SER A 208 -29.99 6.67 12.02
C SER A 208 -28.80 7.63 11.77
N GLU A 209 -27.57 7.19 12.00
CA GLU A 209 -26.39 8.01 11.68
C GLU A 209 -26.21 8.18 10.17
N LEU A 210 -26.42 7.12 9.37
CA LEU A 210 -26.27 7.18 7.91
C LEU A 210 -27.36 8.02 7.25
N PHE A 211 -28.63 7.75 7.54
CA PHE A 211 -29.79 8.29 6.84
C PHE A 211 -30.52 9.41 7.60
N GLY A 212 -30.14 9.66 8.87
CA GLY A 212 -30.84 10.59 9.72
C GLY A 212 -32.17 10.02 10.28
N HIS A 213 -32.80 10.77 11.13
CA HIS A 213 -34.09 10.39 11.72
C HIS A 213 -35.02 11.58 11.92
N GLU A 214 -36.30 11.32 11.88
CA GLU A 214 -37.34 12.29 12.27
C GLU A 214 -37.57 12.22 13.77
N LYS A 215 -38.16 13.30 14.31
CA LYS A 215 -38.57 13.35 15.72
C LYS A 215 -39.56 12.22 16.01
N GLY A 216 -39.27 11.42 17.03
CA GLY A 216 -40.15 10.30 17.45
C GLY A 216 -39.89 8.99 16.70
N ALA A 217 -38.90 8.90 15.83
CA ALA A 217 -38.56 7.68 15.05
C ALA A 217 -38.21 6.47 15.93
N PHE A 218 -37.66 6.71 17.10
CA PHE A 218 -37.31 5.67 18.10
C PHE A 218 -37.28 6.28 19.51
N THR A 219 -37.24 5.43 20.54
CA THR A 219 -37.14 5.88 21.93
C THR A 219 -35.84 6.66 22.15
N GLY A 220 -35.93 7.98 22.35
CA GLY A 220 -34.80 8.91 22.45
C GLY A 220 -34.61 9.85 21.27
N ALA A 221 -35.37 9.75 20.20
CA ALA A 221 -35.39 10.70 19.07
C ALA A 221 -36.16 11.98 19.42
N VAL A 222 -35.56 12.83 20.26
CA VAL A 222 -36.21 14.08 20.77
C VAL A 222 -36.34 15.13 19.67
N ALA A 223 -35.42 15.17 18.71
CA ALA A 223 -35.42 16.10 17.58
C ALA A 223 -35.05 15.38 16.29
N ALA A 224 -35.41 15.94 15.15
CA ALA A 224 -34.94 15.45 13.85
C ALA A 224 -33.42 15.72 13.70
N LYS A 225 -32.69 14.79 13.08
CA LYS A 225 -31.22 14.88 12.86
C LYS A 225 -30.90 14.50 11.42
N PRO A 226 -30.13 15.33 10.66
CA PRO A 226 -29.67 14.97 9.33
C PRO A 226 -28.67 13.81 9.38
N GLY A 227 -28.72 12.92 8.37
CA GLY A 227 -27.82 11.79 8.24
C GLY A 227 -26.49 12.14 7.57
N LYS A 228 -25.53 11.22 7.64
CA LYS A 228 -24.21 11.39 6.99
C LYS A 228 -24.32 11.52 5.47
N PHE A 229 -25.31 10.90 4.82
CA PHE A 229 -25.54 11.08 3.39
C PHE A 229 -25.99 12.50 3.04
N GLU A 230 -26.80 13.15 3.87
CA GLU A 230 -27.17 14.55 3.70
C GLU A 230 -25.92 15.47 3.84
N LEU A 231 -25.12 15.22 4.88
CA LEU A 231 -23.89 15.98 5.13
C LEU A 231 -22.81 15.79 4.04
N ALA A 232 -22.84 14.65 3.34
CA ALA A 232 -21.93 14.35 2.25
C ALA A 232 -22.41 14.87 0.88
N HIS A 233 -23.55 15.57 0.82
CA HIS A 233 -24.13 16.06 -0.45
C HIS A 233 -23.11 16.87 -1.26
N LYS A 234 -22.98 16.60 -2.57
CA LYS A 234 -21.97 17.10 -3.51
C LYS A 234 -20.51 16.70 -3.20
N GLY A 235 -20.29 15.95 -2.13
CA GLY A 235 -18.97 15.48 -1.67
C GLY A 235 -18.76 13.99 -1.86
N THR A 236 -18.04 13.40 -0.90
CA THR A 236 -17.71 11.98 -0.87
C THR A 236 -18.04 11.40 0.51
N ILE A 237 -18.65 10.24 0.55
CA ILE A 237 -18.81 9.45 1.77
C ILE A 237 -17.84 8.25 1.73
N PHE A 238 -17.14 8.04 2.83
CA PHE A 238 -16.28 6.89 3.04
C PHE A 238 -16.90 5.98 4.10
N LEU A 239 -17.31 4.78 3.66
CA LEU A 239 -17.94 3.75 4.49
C LEU A 239 -16.88 2.70 4.84
N ASP A 240 -16.31 2.79 6.05
CA ASP A 240 -15.32 1.83 6.52
C ASP A 240 -15.99 0.63 7.17
N GLU A 241 -15.42 -0.56 6.97
CA GLU A 241 -15.93 -1.86 7.45
C GLU A 241 -17.39 -2.12 7.04
N ILE A 242 -17.66 -1.96 5.71
CA ILE A 242 -19.00 -2.11 5.11
C ILE A 242 -19.61 -3.50 5.37
N GLY A 243 -18.79 -4.53 5.53
CA GLY A 243 -19.21 -5.89 5.83
C GLY A 243 -19.81 -6.11 7.22
N GLU A 244 -19.86 -5.05 8.04
CA GLU A 244 -20.50 -5.10 9.38
C GLU A 244 -21.94 -4.57 9.37
N MET A 245 -22.44 -4.09 8.21
CA MET A 245 -23.81 -3.57 8.11
C MET A 245 -24.83 -4.70 8.16
N SER A 246 -25.97 -4.43 8.83
CA SER A 246 -27.15 -5.30 8.79
C SER A 246 -27.81 -5.32 7.41
N LEU A 247 -28.54 -6.37 7.09
CA LEU A 247 -29.25 -6.53 5.83
C LEU A 247 -30.27 -5.39 5.57
N SER A 248 -30.90 -4.85 6.62
CA SER A 248 -31.80 -3.70 6.53
C SER A 248 -31.07 -2.44 6.06
N THR A 249 -29.91 -2.14 6.68
CA THR A 249 -29.07 -1.00 6.31
C THR A 249 -28.49 -1.17 4.90
N GLN A 250 -28.09 -2.40 4.53
CA GLN A 250 -27.62 -2.72 3.17
C GLN A 250 -28.70 -2.44 2.11
N THR A 251 -29.98 -2.75 2.40
CA THR A 251 -31.10 -2.48 1.48
C THR A 251 -31.29 -0.97 1.25
N LYS A 252 -31.19 -0.15 2.29
CA LYS A 252 -31.28 1.31 2.15
C LYS A 252 -30.07 1.89 1.41
N LEU A 253 -28.87 1.37 1.67
CA LEU A 253 -27.67 1.77 0.95
C LEU A 253 -27.76 1.45 -0.55
N LEU A 254 -28.32 0.29 -0.91
CA LEU A 254 -28.56 -0.07 -2.30
C LEU A 254 -29.46 0.94 -3.01
N ARG A 255 -30.51 1.42 -2.35
CA ARG A 255 -31.41 2.46 -2.90
C ARG A 255 -30.63 3.77 -3.16
N VAL A 256 -29.79 4.20 -2.23
CA VAL A 256 -28.93 5.38 -2.44
C VAL A 256 -27.99 5.21 -3.63
N LEU A 257 -27.40 4.02 -3.81
CA LEU A 257 -26.49 3.72 -4.92
C LEU A 257 -27.20 3.71 -6.28
N GLN A 258 -28.48 3.29 -6.33
CA GLN A 258 -29.24 3.14 -7.56
C GLN A 258 -30.00 4.41 -7.93
N GLU A 259 -30.73 4.97 -6.97
CA GLU A 259 -31.72 6.04 -7.18
C GLU A 259 -31.18 7.42 -6.74
N ARG A 260 -30.08 7.44 -5.98
CA ARG A 260 -29.49 8.66 -5.38
C ARG A 260 -30.45 9.38 -4.45
N GLU A 261 -31.30 8.61 -3.79
CA GLU A 261 -32.27 9.12 -2.85
C GLU A 261 -32.51 8.14 -1.70
N PHE A 262 -33.03 8.65 -0.59
CA PHE A 262 -33.39 7.87 0.58
C PHE A 262 -34.42 8.61 1.42
N GLU A 263 -34.96 7.95 2.46
CA GLU A 263 -35.85 8.51 3.47
C GLU A 263 -35.18 8.41 4.85
N ARG A 264 -35.41 9.42 5.69
CA ARG A 264 -34.96 9.36 7.09
C ARG A 264 -35.69 8.24 7.84
N VAL A 265 -35.07 7.75 8.91
CA VAL A 265 -35.73 6.77 9.79
C VAL A 265 -36.97 7.39 10.42
N GLY A 266 -38.11 6.75 10.25
CA GLY A 266 -39.43 7.26 10.70
C GLY A 266 -40.03 8.37 9.84
N GLY A 267 -39.39 8.76 8.74
CA GLY A 267 -39.89 9.75 7.79
C GLY A 267 -40.41 9.11 6.50
N THR A 268 -41.15 9.90 5.73
CA THR A 268 -41.69 9.54 4.40
C THR A 268 -41.22 10.51 3.30
N GLU A 269 -40.46 11.51 3.66
CA GLU A 269 -39.90 12.49 2.71
C GLU A 269 -38.70 11.92 1.99
N THR A 270 -38.74 11.92 0.66
CA THR A 270 -37.63 11.45 -0.19
C THR A 270 -36.59 12.56 -0.33
N ILE A 271 -35.37 12.28 0.12
CA ILE A 271 -34.23 13.19 0.08
C ILE A 271 -33.27 12.76 -1.04
N LYS A 272 -33.03 13.65 -2.01
CA LYS A 272 -32.10 13.41 -3.12
C LYS A 272 -30.71 13.88 -2.78
N VAL A 273 -29.70 13.05 -3.08
CA VAL A 273 -28.29 13.34 -2.80
C VAL A 273 -27.40 13.00 -3.99
N ASP A 274 -26.42 13.86 -4.22
CA ASP A 274 -25.31 13.58 -5.14
C ASP A 274 -24.05 13.34 -4.32
N VAL A 275 -23.75 12.08 -4.06
CA VAL A 275 -22.61 11.67 -3.22
C VAL A 275 -21.77 10.62 -3.95
N ARG A 276 -20.45 10.81 -3.97
CA ARG A 276 -19.52 9.77 -4.37
C ARG A 276 -19.31 8.81 -3.22
N ILE A 277 -19.42 7.51 -3.47
CA ILE A 277 -19.29 6.48 -2.44
C ILE A 277 -17.94 5.75 -2.60
N ILE A 278 -17.19 5.67 -1.50
CA ILE A 278 -16.00 4.84 -1.34
C ILE A 278 -16.28 3.92 -0.15
N ALA A 279 -16.22 2.61 -0.38
CA ALA A 279 -16.43 1.60 0.67
C ALA A 279 -15.13 0.87 0.97
N ALA A 280 -14.95 0.43 2.22
CA ALA A 280 -13.81 -0.37 2.62
C ALA A 280 -14.22 -1.54 3.51
N THR A 281 -13.47 -2.64 3.44
CA THR A 281 -13.68 -3.82 4.29
C THR A 281 -12.40 -4.63 4.45
N ASN A 282 -12.29 -5.32 5.58
CA ASN A 282 -11.32 -6.39 5.82
C ASN A 282 -11.94 -7.78 5.67
N LYS A 283 -13.26 -7.89 5.53
CA LYS A 283 -13.98 -9.15 5.35
C LYS A 283 -13.95 -9.63 3.91
N ASP A 284 -14.00 -10.93 3.73
CA ASP A 284 -14.27 -11.59 2.48
C ASP A 284 -15.80 -11.50 2.21
N LEU A 285 -16.19 -10.54 1.34
CA LEU A 285 -17.60 -10.30 1.07
C LEU A 285 -18.24 -11.45 0.31
N GLU A 286 -17.50 -12.17 -0.51
CA GLU A 286 -17.98 -13.32 -1.27
C GLU A 286 -18.44 -14.42 -0.30
N LYS A 287 -17.63 -14.73 0.73
CA LYS A 287 -18.05 -15.65 1.80
C LYS A 287 -19.21 -15.10 2.63
N SER A 288 -19.29 -13.79 2.81
CA SER A 288 -20.39 -13.16 3.52
C SER A 288 -21.69 -13.26 2.73
N ILE A 289 -21.64 -13.26 1.38
CA ILE A 289 -22.79 -13.50 0.50
C ILE A 289 -23.24 -14.96 0.62
N GLU A 290 -22.33 -15.91 0.51
CA GLU A 290 -22.63 -17.34 0.65
C GLU A 290 -23.29 -17.68 2.00
N SER A 291 -22.89 -16.99 3.07
CA SER A 291 -23.46 -17.17 4.41
C SER A 291 -24.72 -16.31 4.69
N GLY A 292 -25.19 -15.55 3.70
CA GLY A 292 -26.40 -14.73 3.83
C GLY A 292 -26.25 -13.47 4.69
N HIS A 293 -25.02 -13.04 5.02
CA HIS A 293 -24.75 -11.85 5.82
C HIS A 293 -24.52 -10.60 4.98
N PHE A 294 -24.32 -10.75 3.68
CA PHE A 294 -24.16 -9.63 2.74
C PHE A 294 -24.97 -9.88 1.47
N ARG A 295 -25.58 -8.84 0.95
CA ARG A 295 -26.41 -8.94 -0.26
C ARG A 295 -25.56 -8.93 -1.51
N GLU A 296 -25.84 -9.82 -2.42
CA GLU A 296 -25.14 -9.95 -3.71
C GLU A 296 -25.38 -8.72 -4.62
N ASP A 297 -26.62 -8.19 -4.64
CA ASP A 297 -26.95 -7.01 -5.45
C ASP A 297 -26.21 -5.74 -4.99
N LEU A 298 -26.02 -5.56 -3.69
CA LEU A 298 -25.21 -4.49 -3.13
C LEU A 298 -23.73 -4.66 -3.49
N TYR A 299 -23.21 -5.88 -3.39
CA TYR A 299 -21.82 -6.18 -3.74
C TYR A 299 -21.47 -5.72 -5.17
N TYR A 300 -22.27 -6.10 -6.16
CA TYR A 300 -22.02 -5.69 -7.55
C TYR A 300 -22.13 -4.18 -7.78
N ARG A 301 -22.94 -3.48 -6.99
CA ARG A 301 -23.02 -2.01 -7.06
C ARG A 301 -21.88 -1.29 -6.36
N LEU A 302 -21.28 -1.89 -5.34
CA LEU A 302 -20.11 -1.37 -4.64
C LEU A 302 -18.81 -1.69 -5.40
N ASN A 303 -18.70 -2.88 -5.97
CA ASN A 303 -17.50 -3.39 -6.61
C ASN A 303 -17.43 -3.00 -8.11
N VAL A 304 -17.53 -1.69 -8.41
CA VAL A 304 -17.30 -1.15 -9.77
C VAL A 304 -15.82 -1.04 -10.04
N VAL A 305 -15.04 -0.55 -9.07
CA VAL A 305 -13.59 -0.55 -9.10
C VAL A 305 -13.07 -1.09 -7.78
N GLU A 306 -12.29 -2.16 -7.84
CA GLU A 306 -11.66 -2.76 -6.67
C GLU A 306 -10.23 -2.27 -6.49
N ILE A 307 -9.86 -1.91 -5.24
CA ILE A 307 -8.50 -1.63 -4.83
C ILE A 307 -8.13 -2.57 -3.69
N VAL A 308 -7.22 -3.50 -3.95
CA VAL A 308 -6.72 -4.43 -2.93
C VAL A 308 -5.42 -3.90 -2.35
N LEU A 309 -5.43 -3.61 -1.05
CA LEU A 309 -4.24 -3.18 -0.32
C LEU A 309 -3.44 -4.38 0.17
N PRO A 310 -2.19 -4.53 -0.24
CA PRO A 310 -1.35 -5.62 0.22
C PRO A 310 -1.05 -5.49 1.71
N PRO A 311 -1.02 -6.60 2.47
CA PRO A 311 -0.55 -6.60 3.84
C PRO A 311 0.95 -6.27 3.91
N LEU A 312 1.42 -5.76 5.06
CA LEU A 312 2.78 -5.27 5.19
C LEU A 312 3.85 -6.36 5.00
N ARG A 313 3.54 -7.61 5.32
CA ARG A 313 4.42 -8.79 5.09
C ARG A 313 4.73 -9.05 3.60
N GLU A 314 3.87 -8.59 2.68
CA GLU A 314 4.05 -8.75 1.23
C GLU A 314 4.78 -7.55 0.59
N ARG A 315 5.01 -6.48 1.37
CA ARG A 315 5.72 -5.27 0.95
C ARG A 315 6.78 -4.84 1.97
N LYS A 316 7.59 -5.78 2.44
CA LYS A 316 8.62 -5.53 3.46
C LYS A 316 9.64 -4.46 3.07
N GLU A 317 9.87 -4.28 1.78
CA GLU A 317 10.70 -3.20 1.21
C GLU A 317 10.19 -1.78 1.53
N ASP A 318 8.91 -1.63 1.88
CA ASP A 318 8.33 -0.35 2.29
C ASP A 318 8.60 -0.04 3.78
N ILE A 319 8.95 -1.04 4.60
CA ILE A 319 9.12 -0.89 6.05
C ILE A 319 10.15 0.19 6.40
N PRO A 320 11.34 0.27 5.81
CA PRO A 320 12.31 1.32 6.17
C PRO A 320 11.78 2.74 5.91
N ALA A 321 11.08 2.96 4.80
CA ALA A 321 10.50 4.26 4.47
C ALA A 321 9.36 4.62 5.44
N LEU A 322 8.48 3.66 5.75
CA LEU A 322 7.40 3.82 6.72
C LEU A 322 7.96 4.14 8.12
N VAL A 323 8.95 3.39 8.58
CA VAL A 323 9.62 3.59 9.88
C VAL A 323 10.22 4.99 9.97
N ASN A 324 10.96 5.43 8.95
CA ASN A 324 11.59 6.76 8.93
C ASN A 324 10.54 7.87 9.01
N HIS A 325 9.43 7.74 8.27
CA HIS A 325 8.34 8.72 8.33
C HIS A 325 7.68 8.76 9.72
N ILE A 326 7.35 7.60 10.27
CA ILE A 326 6.72 7.50 11.59
C ILE A 326 7.63 8.09 12.68
N ILE A 327 8.92 7.73 12.66
CA ILE A 327 9.90 8.26 13.63
C ILE A 327 10.00 9.78 13.50
N LYS A 328 10.04 10.34 12.29
CA LYS A 328 10.10 11.77 12.06
C LYS A 328 8.88 12.50 12.68
N GLY A 329 7.68 11.97 12.45
CA GLY A 329 6.45 12.49 13.06
C GLY A 329 6.48 12.41 14.58
N CYS A 330 6.79 11.25 15.16
CA CYS A 330 6.89 11.07 16.61
C CYS A 330 8.01 11.93 17.24
N SER A 331 9.16 12.08 16.55
CA SER A 331 10.27 12.92 17.02
C SER A 331 9.87 14.39 17.13
N ALA A 332 9.11 14.89 16.16
CA ALA A 332 8.58 16.25 16.19
C ALA A 332 7.55 16.42 17.32
N GLU A 333 6.62 15.48 17.46
CA GLU A 333 5.56 15.50 18.48
C GLU A 333 6.12 15.44 19.91
N TYR A 334 7.05 14.49 20.15
CA TYR A 334 7.64 14.30 21.50
C TYR A 334 8.91 15.12 21.74
N LYS A 335 9.32 15.99 20.79
CA LYS A 335 10.52 16.85 20.87
C LYS A 335 11.79 16.06 21.20
N LYS A 336 11.94 14.87 20.63
CA LYS A 336 13.11 14.01 20.78
C LYS A 336 13.93 13.97 19.48
N ALA A 337 15.23 14.13 19.54
CA ALA A 337 16.13 14.08 18.40
C ALA A 337 16.51 12.62 18.07
N ILE A 338 15.60 11.86 17.45
CA ILE A 338 15.83 10.48 17.07
C ILE A 338 16.33 10.41 15.61
N LYS A 339 17.44 9.68 15.40
CA LYS A 339 18.04 9.48 14.07
C LYS A 339 17.46 8.26 13.31
N GLY A 340 16.95 7.26 14.06
CA GLY A 340 16.40 6.04 13.48
C GLY A 340 16.68 4.81 14.35
N PHE A 341 16.33 3.63 13.83
CA PHE A 341 16.67 2.34 14.43
C PHE A 341 18.12 1.93 14.10
N SER A 342 18.74 1.17 15.01
CA SER A 342 20.01 0.49 14.72
C SER A 342 19.81 -0.55 13.61
N LYS A 343 20.91 -1.01 12.99
CA LYS A 343 20.84 -2.02 11.94
C LYS A 343 20.20 -3.32 12.42
N GLU A 344 20.56 -3.78 13.59
CA GLU A 344 20.05 -4.99 14.23
C GLU A 344 18.55 -4.84 14.56
N ALA A 345 18.12 -3.69 15.04
CA ALA A 345 16.71 -3.42 15.30
C ALA A 345 15.89 -3.38 14.00
N MET A 346 16.44 -2.80 12.93
CA MET A 346 15.79 -2.77 11.61
C MET A 346 15.65 -4.17 11.01
N GLU A 347 16.64 -5.06 11.16
CA GLU A 347 16.57 -6.45 10.72
C GLU A 347 15.43 -7.21 11.42
N ILE A 348 15.22 -6.96 12.71
CA ILE A 348 14.09 -7.52 13.46
C ILE A 348 12.76 -7.01 12.90
N LEU A 349 12.64 -5.72 12.62
CA LEU A 349 11.43 -5.12 12.04
C LEU A 349 11.13 -5.71 10.65
N LEU A 350 12.14 -5.95 9.81
CA LEU A 350 12.01 -6.56 8.48
C LEU A 350 11.63 -8.04 8.53
N SER A 351 12.06 -8.76 9.58
CA SER A 351 11.78 -10.20 9.72
C SER A 351 10.36 -10.50 10.20
N TYR A 352 9.69 -9.53 10.81
CA TYR A 352 8.36 -9.73 11.40
C TYR A 352 7.23 -9.65 10.35
N ASP A 353 6.10 -10.35 10.59
CA ASP A 353 5.00 -10.46 9.62
C ASP A 353 3.92 -9.38 9.75
N TRP A 354 3.97 -8.59 10.81
CA TRP A 354 3.09 -7.44 11.04
C TRP A 354 1.59 -7.78 10.91
N PRO A 355 1.01 -8.65 11.76
CA PRO A 355 -0.41 -8.98 11.69
C PRO A 355 -1.34 -7.77 11.85
N GLY A 356 -0.91 -6.72 12.57
CA GLY A 356 -1.60 -5.44 12.67
C GLY A 356 -1.15 -4.40 11.63
N ASN A 357 -0.35 -4.81 10.64
CA ASN A 357 0.12 -4.00 9.52
C ASN A 357 0.75 -2.66 9.94
N ILE A 358 0.43 -1.57 9.26
CA ILE A 358 1.00 -0.23 9.55
C ILE A 358 0.55 0.29 10.93
N ARG A 359 -0.65 -0.08 11.38
CA ARG A 359 -1.14 0.34 12.70
C ARG A 359 -0.26 -0.24 13.83
N GLU A 360 0.12 -1.51 13.72
CA GLU A 360 1.03 -2.15 14.66
C GLU A 360 2.44 -1.56 14.56
N LEU A 361 2.96 -1.39 13.33
CA LEU A 361 4.27 -0.77 13.09
C LEU A 361 4.34 0.63 13.72
N LYS A 362 3.31 1.45 13.53
CA LYS A 362 3.23 2.80 14.11
C LYS A 362 3.30 2.75 15.63
N ASN A 363 2.51 1.88 16.27
CA ASN A 363 2.52 1.74 17.74
C ASN A 363 3.90 1.28 18.27
N VAL A 364 4.57 0.38 17.56
CA VAL A 364 5.92 -0.08 17.91
C VAL A 364 6.94 1.05 17.80
N CYS A 365 6.92 1.82 16.71
CA CYS A 365 7.82 2.96 16.52
C CYS A 365 7.57 4.06 17.54
N GLU A 366 6.31 4.41 17.78
CA GLU A 366 5.92 5.41 18.78
C GLU A 366 6.40 5.03 20.18
N ARG A 367 6.14 3.79 20.59
CA ARG A 367 6.65 3.26 21.86
C ARG A 367 8.18 3.30 21.94
N ALA A 368 8.87 2.93 20.86
CA ALA A 368 10.34 2.95 20.80
C ALA A 368 10.89 4.38 21.01
N VAL A 369 10.29 5.37 20.34
CA VAL A 369 10.64 6.78 20.51
C VAL A 369 10.39 7.25 21.94
N LEU A 370 9.24 6.92 22.53
CA LEU A 370 8.90 7.29 23.91
C LEU A 370 9.89 6.70 24.94
N MET A 371 10.25 5.43 24.79
CA MET A 371 11.11 4.70 25.72
C MET A 371 12.62 4.92 25.49
N SER A 372 12.99 5.58 24.39
CA SER A 372 14.40 5.82 24.07
C SER A 372 15.03 6.85 25.01
N THR A 373 16.28 6.59 25.38
CA THR A 373 17.16 7.49 26.15
C THR A 373 18.23 8.13 25.30
N GLY A 374 18.40 7.70 24.04
CA GLY A 374 19.42 8.18 23.09
C GLY A 374 18.86 8.43 21.70
N PRO A 375 19.69 8.95 20.79
CA PRO A 375 19.26 9.32 19.43
C PRO A 375 19.09 8.13 18.48
N VAL A 376 19.56 6.93 18.84
CA VAL A 376 19.45 5.70 18.05
C VAL A 376 18.62 4.69 18.82
N LEU A 377 17.61 4.13 18.16
CA LEU A 377 16.69 3.13 18.72
C LEU A 377 17.30 1.73 18.59
N GLY A 378 17.81 1.18 19.65
CA GLY A 378 18.38 -0.16 19.68
C GLY A 378 17.33 -1.27 19.84
N VAL A 379 17.81 -2.52 19.91
CA VAL A 379 16.94 -3.70 20.10
C VAL A 379 16.23 -3.68 21.45
N GLU A 380 16.79 -3.03 22.47
CA GLU A 380 16.25 -2.96 23.82
C GLU A 380 14.87 -2.31 23.90
N VAL A 381 14.58 -1.31 23.05
CA VAL A 381 13.29 -0.61 23.03
C VAL A 381 12.19 -1.37 22.28
N LEU A 382 12.53 -2.42 21.55
CA LEU A 382 11.56 -3.24 20.82
C LEU A 382 10.78 -4.18 21.76
N PRO A 383 9.49 -4.43 21.51
CA PRO A 383 8.69 -5.39 22.25
C PRO A 383 9.26 -6.80 22.24
N LEU A 384 9.10 -7.53 23.34
CA LEU A 384 9.56 -8.92 23.47
C LEU A 384 8.92 -9.86 22.43
N THR A 385 7.72 -9.55 21.97
CA THR A 385 7.01 -10.32 20.92
C THR A 385 7.75 -10.33 19.60
N LEU A 386 8.35 -9.21 19.21
CA LEU A 386 9.19 -9.10 18.01
C LEU A 386 10.51 -9.86 18.18
N LYS A 387 11.12 -9.78 19.36
CA LYS A 387 12.39 -10.45 19.69
C LYS A 387 12.27 -11.98 19.70
N LYS A 388 11.16 -12.51 20.19
CA LYS A 388 10.94 -13.99 20.29
C LYS A 388 10.79 -14.64 18.91
N LYS A 389 10.15 -13.97 17.94
CA LYS A 389 9.94 -14.54 16.59
C LYS A 389 11.20 -14.47 15.75
N SER A 390 12.00 -13.41 15.89
CA SER A 390 13.32 -13.29 15.27
C SER A 390 14.30 -14.38 15.75
N ARG A 391 14.27 -14.73 17.04
CA ARG A 391 15.11 -15.77 17.60
C ARG A 391 14.68 -17.21 17.20
N ARG A 392 13.42 -17.42 16.81
CA ARG A 392 12.91 -18.77 16.59
C ARG A 392 13.49 -19.51 15.38
N PHE A 393 14.02 -18.77 14.40
CA PHE A 393 14.59 -19.35 13.18
C PHE A 393 15.88 -18.64 12.65
N SER A 394 16.43 -17.62 13.35
CA SER A 394 17.63 -16.91 12.90
C SER A 394 18.87 -17.80 12.80
N TRP A 395 18.90 -18.87 13.58
CA TRP A 395 19.96 -19.87 13.56
C TRP A 395 19.93 -20.77 12.31
N LEU A 396 18.76 -20.92 11.64
CA LEU A 396 18.68 -21.62 10.35
C LEU A 396 19.43 -20.90 9.22
N ASN A 397 19.56 -19.57 9.30
CA ASN A 397 20.29 -18.79 8.31
C ASN A 397 21.82 -18.91 8.41
N GLY A 398 22.30 -19.51 9.48
CA GLY A 398 23.73 -19.77 9.71
C GLY A 398 24.19 -21.22 9.49
N ILE A 399 23.28 -22.11 9.06
CA ILE A 399 23.64 -23.51 8.79
C ILE A 399 24.41 -23.55 7.47
N PRO A 400 25.70 -23.95 7.47
CA PRO A 400 26.48 -24.10 6.24
C PRO A 400 25.79 -25.10 5.30
N GLY A 401 25.83 -24.84 4.00
CA GLY A 401 25.36 -25.80 3.01
C GLY A 401 26.15 -27.11 3.15
N GLY A 402 25.47 -28.23 3.40
CA GLY A 402 26.06 -29.55 3.62
C GLY A 402 25.08 -30.66 3.24
N SER A 403 25.44 -31.89 3.51
CA SER A 403 24.54 -33.04 3.33
C SER A 403 23.33 -32.92 4.26
N LEU A 404 22.18 -33.52 3.89
CA LEU A 404 20.97 -33.55 4.74
C LEU A 404 21.29 -34.01 6.18
N LYS A 405 22.21 -34.95 6.31
CA LYS A 405 22.64 -35.50 7.61
C LYS A 405 23.33 -34.43 8.48
N GLU A 406 24.22 -33.62 7.89
CA GLU A 406 24.93 -32.55 8.58
C GLU A 406 23.96 -31.43 9.01
N ILE A 407 23.03 -31.06 8.13
CA ILE A 407 22.01 -30.06 8.43
C ILE A 407 21.10 -30.53 9.58
N VAL A 408 20.64 -31.79 9.55
CA VAL A 408 19.79 -32.35 10.61
C VAL A 408 20.56 -32.42 11.93
N SER A 409 21.82 -32.78 11.91
CA SER A 409 22.68 -32.87 13.09
C SER A 409 22.87 -31.51 13.76
N GLU A 410 23.07 -30.44 12.99
CA GLU A 410 23.23 -29.07 13.50
C GLU A 410 21.90 -28.53 14.08
N VAL A 411 20.76 -28.86 13.44
CA VAL A 411 19.41 -28.54 13.97
C VAL A 411 19.17 -29.24 15.29
N GLU A 412 19.46 -30.52 15.40
CA GLU A 412 19.34 -31.30 16.63
C GLU A 412 20.22 -30.73 17.74
N ARG A 413 21.46 -30.35 17.42
CA ARG A 413 22.41 -29.77 18.36
C ARG A 413 21.86 -28.46 18.95
N GLU A 414 21.36 -27.57 18.12
CA GLU A 414 20.81 -26.27 18.56
C GLU A 414 19.57 -26.45 19.43
N ILE A 415 18.66 -27.37 19.07
CA ILE A 415 17.45 -27.67 19.86
C ILE A 415 17.83 -28.21 21.25
N ILE A 416 18.81 -29.12 21.32
CA ILE A 416 19.29 -29.71 22.57
C ILE A 416 19.99 -28.67 23.44
N LEU A 417 20.86 -27.83 22.86
CA LEU A 417 21.54 -26.77 23.60
C LEU A 417 20.53 -25.78 24.22
N ARG A 418 19.53 -25.38 23.46
CA ARG A 418 18.45 -24.50 23.99
C ARG A 418 17.69 -25.13 25.14
N ALA A 419 17.33 -26.39 25.01
CA ALA A 419 16.65 -27.09 26.09
C ALA A 419 17.53 -27.21 27.37
N LEU A 420 18.85 -27.35 27.20
CA LEU A 420 19.80 -27.32 28.30
C LEU A 420 19.88 -25.92 28.94
N GLU A 421 19.99 -24.87 28.15
CA GLU A 421 20.02 -23.48 28.64
C GLU A 421 18.73 -23.09 29.34
N GLU A 422 17.56 -23.39 28.78
CA GLU A 422 16.24 -23.10 29.38
C GLU A 422 16.04 -23.81 30.72
N HIS A 423 16.69 -24.94 30.94
CA HIS A 423 16.62 -25.72 32.16
C HIS A 423 17.89 -25.66 33.01
N ASN A 424 18.70 -24.60 32.87
CA ASN A 424 19.91 -24.37 33.66
C ASN A 424 20.87 -25.59 33.64
N TRP A 425 21.07 -26.19 32.47
CA TRP A 425 21.90 -27.35 32.23
C TRP A 425 21.46 -28.60 32.99
N ASN A 426 20.21 -28.63 33.47
CA ASN A 426 19.64 -29.82 34.08
C ASN A 426 19.23 -30.84 32.97
N ARG A 427 20.09 -31.80 32.74
CA ARG A 427 19.94 -32.83 31.67
C ARG A 427 18.64 -33.61 31.77
N THR A 428 18.16 -33.88 32.98
CA THR A 428 16.91 -34.61 33.19
C THR A 428 15.70 -33.80 32.80
N ALA A 429 15.66 -32.54 33.20
CA ALA A 429 14.60 -31.61 32.85
C ALA A 429 14.60 -31.30 31.35
N ALA A 430 15.76 -31.13 30.72
CA ALA A 430 15.88 -30.91 29.28
C ALA A 430 15.42 -32.12 28.47
N ALA A 431 15.77 -33.34 28.88
CA ALA A 431 15.28 -34.55 28.23
C ALA A 431 13.75 -34.71 28.31
N GLN A 432 13.16 -34.38 29.46
CA GLN A 432 11.70 -34.40 29.64
C GLN A 432 11.01 -33.32 28.76
N ALA A 433 11.56 -32.11 28.69
CA ALA A 433 11.04 -31.04 27.87
C ALA A 433 11.01 -31.41 26.37
N LEU A 434 12.04 -32.16 25.91
CA LEU A 434 12.13 -32.66 24.54
C LEU A 434 11.39 -33.98 24.33
N LYS A 435 10.68 -34.51 25.36
CA LYS A 435 9.98 -35.81 25.36
C LYS A 435 10.89 -36.98 24.98
N MET A 436 12.17 -36.91 25.36
CA MET A 436 13.15 -37.95 25.14
C MET A 436 13.40 -38.77 26.43
N ASN A 437 13.65 -40.06 26.27
CA ASN A 437 14.11 -40.84 27.41
C ASN A 437 15.58 -40.51 27.74
N ARG A 438 15.98 -40.69 28.98
CA ARG A 438 17.30 -40.32 29.49
C ARG A 438 18.44 -40.94 28.66
N SER A 439 18.37 -42.22 28.34
CA SER A 439 19.44 -42.95 27.62
C SER A 439 19.62 -42.41 26.19
N SER A 440 18.52 -42.16 25.46
CA SER A 440 18.56 -41.57 24.10
C SER A 440 19.07 -40.15 24.11
N PHE A 441 18.72 -39.35 25.14
CA PHE A 441 19.21 -37.97 25.26
C PHE A 441 20.70 -37.95 25.53
N TYR A 442 21.23 -38.79 26.41
CA TYR A 442 22.67 -38.90 26.66
C TYR A 442 23.44 -39.40 25.44
N ALA A 443 22.89 -40.37 24.70
CA ALA A 443 23.49 -40.83 23.44
C ALA A 443 23.62 -39.69 22.41
N LYS A 444 22.56 -38.88 22.28
CA LYS A 444 22.54 -37.73 21.39
C LYS A 444 23.52 -36.62 21.81
N LEU A 445 23.65 -36.34 23.11
CA LEU A 445 24.65 -35.38 23.62
C LEU A 445 26.07 -35.79 23.24
N LYS A 446 26.38 -37.09 23.30
CA LYS A 446 27.69 -37.63 22.92
C LYS A 446 27.88 -37.62 21.41
N GLU A 447 26.86 -38.02 20.63
CA GLU A 447 26.89 -38.01 19.15
C GLU A 447 27.14 -36.60 18.61
N LEU A 448 26.54 -35.58 19.22
CA LEU A 448 26.64 -34.16 18.79
C LEU A 448 27.84 -33.37 19.40
N GLY A 449 28.70 -34.05 20.16
CA GLY A 449 29.89 -33.44 20.77
C GLY A 449 29.57 -32.33 21.79
N ILE A 450 28.43 -32.42 22.47
CA ILE A 450 28.02 -31.47 23.53
C ILE A 450 28.57 -31.96 24.90
N LEU A 451 28.89 -33.21 25.00
CA LEU A 451 29.51 -33.84 26.15
C LEU A 451 30.61 -34.80 25.69
N ASP A 452 31.73 -34.76 26.39
CA ASP A 452 32.81 -35.76 26.29
C ASP A 452 32.40 -37.10 26.87
#